data_9ba4685db83937ecbff40d7274465a17
#
_entry.id   9ba4685db83937ecbff40d7274465a17
#
_cell.length_a   1.000
_cell.length_b   1.000
_cell.length_c   1.000
_cell.angle_alpha   90.00
_cell.angle_beta   90.00
_cell.angle_gamma   90.00
#
_symmetry.space_group_name_H-M   'P 1'
#
loop_
_entity.id
_entity.type
_entity.pdbx_description
1 polymer ?
#
loop_
_entity_poly.entity_id
_entity_poly.type
_entity_poly.pdbx_seq_one_letter_code
_entity_poly.pdbx_strand_id
1 'polypeptide(L)'
;EIYNLGAQSHVKVSFELPDYTAQVDGLGSIKILSAIKSILPEARYYQASTSELFGGSILSSPQNEKTFFDPKSPYAAAKLYSYWITRIYRDSYNIHASNGILFNHESPRRGYTFVTKKITKAVSDIKKGRIDSFKVGNLDAIRDWGYAKKYVETMWLMLQQKIPDDYVIASGKGY
;
A
#
# COMPACT_ATOMS: atom_id res chain seq x y z
N GLU A 1 -15.16 5.73 -11.59
CA GLU A 1 -14.12 5.01 -10.84
C GLU A 1 -13.43 5.94 -9.86
N ILE A 2 -13.20 5.48 -8.65
CA ILE A 2 -12.53 6.24 -7.58
C ILE A 2 -11.34 5.42 -7.08
N TYR A 3 -10.14 5.98 -7.14
CA TYR A 3 -8.90 5.35 -6.67
C TYR A 3 -8.41 6.07 -5.41
N ASN A 4 -8.61 5.46 -4.25
CA ASN A 4 -8.10 6.02 -2.99
C ASN A 4 -6.64 5.62 -2.77
N LEU A 5 -5.74 6.52 -3.11
CA LEU A 5 -4.30 6.42 -2.87
C LEU A 5 -3.82 7.37 -1.76
N GLY A 6 -4.75 8.13 -1.16
CA GLY A 6 -4.45 9.09 -0.09
C GLY A 6 -3.94 8.38 1.16
N ALA A 7 -2.70 8.66 1.56
CA ALA A 7 -2.09 8.04 2.73
C ALA A 7 -0.89 8.83 3.25
N GLN A 8 -0.64 8.75 4.57
CA GLN A 8 0.66 8.94 5.16
C GLN A 8 1.42 7.61 5.04
N SER A 9 2.18 7.39 3.97
CA SER A 9 2.72 6.07 3.60
C SER A 9 4.13 5.78 4.16
N HIS A 10 4.66 6.63 5.04
CA HIS A 10 5.98 6.44 5.62
C HIS A 10 5.87 5.75 6.99
N VAL A 11 6.20 4.44 7.05
CA VAL A 11 6.05 3.61 8.26
C VAL A 11 6.70 4.25 9.49
N LYS A 12 7.93 4.77 9.38
CA LYS A 12 8.61 5.41 10.51
C LYS A 12 7.80 6.60 11.06
N VAL A 13 7.28 7.46 10.19
CA VAL A 13 6.49 8.63 10.58
C VAL A 13 5.21 8.21 11.31
N SER A 14 4.64 7.05 11.04
CA SER A 14 3.45 6.57 11.74
C SER A 14 3.68 6.32 13.23
N PHE A 15 4.92 6.03 13.66
CA PHE A 15 5.26 5.94 15.09
C PHE A 15 5.41 7.31 15.76
N GLU A 16 5.78 8.33 14.97
CA GLU A 16 5.94 9.71 15.45
C GLU A 16 4.59 10.45 15.48
N LEU A 17 3.70 10.15 14.52
CA LEU A 17 2.40 10.78 14.33
C LEU A 17 1.27 9.74 14.15
N PRO A 18 1.01 8.89 15.16
CA PRO A 18 0.04 7.80 15.03
C PRO A 18 -1.39 8.28 14.82
N ASP A 19 -1.81 9.35 15.49
CA ASP A 19 -3.16 9.92 15.37
C ASP A 19 -3.41 10.46 13.97
N TYR A 20 -2.45 11.23 13.43
CA TYR A 20 -2.54 11.74 12.05
C TYR A 20 -2.61 10.60 11.05
N THR A 21 -1.78 9.56 11.23
CA THR A 21 -1.79 8.36 10.39
C THR A 21 -3.15 7.65 10.44
N ALA A 22 -3.73 7.48 11.63
CA ALA A 22 -5.06 6.89 11.79
C ALA A 22 -6.15 7.70 11.09
N GLN A 23 -6.12 9.03 11.21
CA GLN A 23 -7.07 9.94 10.58
C GLN A 23 -7.01 9.86 9.04
N VAL A 24 -5.79 9.88 8.46
CA VAL A 24 -5.61 9.85 7.01
C VAL A 24 -5.82 8.46 6.45
N ASP A 25 -5.10 7.48 6.96
CA ASP A 25 -5.00 6.14 6.37
C ASP A 25 -6.17 5.24 6.76
N GLY A 26 -6.75 5.44 7.94
CA GLY A 26 -7.90 4.70 8.44
C GLY A 26 -9.22 5.43 8.16
N LEU A 27 -9.47 6.51 8.89
CA LEU A 27 -10.75 7.21 8.84
C LEU A 27 -11.00 7.93 7.51
N GLY A 28 -9.96 8.26 6.74
CA GLY A 28 -10.10 8.81 5.40
C GLY A 28 -10.92 7.90 4.47
N SER A 29 -10.69 6.59 4.53
CA SER A 29 -11.39 5.61 3.68
C SER A 29 -12.89 5.52 3.96
N ILE A 30 -13.31 5.52 5.23
CA ILE A 30 -14.74 5.46 5.56
C ILE A 30 -15.48 6.73 5.14
N LYS A 31 -14.83 7.90 5.19
CA LYS A 31 -15.42 9.16 4.71
C LYS A 31 -15.74 9.10 3.22
N ILE A 32 -14.80 8.56 2.42
CA ILE A 32 -15.00 8.37 0.98
C ILE A 32 -16.09 7.34 0.72
N LEU A 33 -16.05 6.19 1.38
CA LEU A 33 -17.04 5.13 1.23
C LEU A 33 -18.46 5.59 1.63
N SER A 34 -18.58 6.39 2.69
CA SER A 34 -19.86 6.98 3.10
C SER A 34 -20.40 7.96 2.06
N ALA A 35 -19.53 8.76 1.45
CA ALA A 35 -19.90 9.65 0.36
C ALA A 35 -20.34 8.86 -0.89
N ILE A 36 -19.60 7.80 -1.25
CA ILE A 36 -19.97 6.90 -2.37
C ILE A 36 -21.37 6.33 -2.12
N LYS A 37 -21.59 5.72 -0.94
CA LYS A 37 -22.88 5.15 -0.58
C LYS A 37 -24.04 6.13 -0.75
N SER A 38 -23.84 7.39 -0.37
CA SER A 38 -24.92 8.38 -0.33
C SER A 38 -25.13 9.11 -1.66
N ILE A 39 -24.08 9.28 -2.48
CA ILE A 39 -24.09 10.19 -3.62
C ILE A 39 -23.91 9.44 -4.95
N LEU A 40 -23.06 8.41 -4.99
CA LEU A 40 -22.67 7.68 -6.20
C LEU A 40 -22.55 6.17 -5.95
N PRO A 41 -23.63 5.48 -5.54
CA PRO A 41 -23.56 4.06 -5.17
C PRO A 41 -23.06 3.15 -6.30
N GLU A 42 -23.17 3.56 -7.55
CA GLU A 42 -22.69 2.84 -8.74
C GLU A 42 -21.18 3.05 -9.00
N ALA A 43 -20.51 3.91 -8.24
CA ALA A 43 -19.09 4.14 -8.43
C ALA A 43 -18.28 2.91 -8.05
N ARG A 44 -17.30 2.56 -8.88
CA ARG A 44 -16.32 1.52 -8.58
C ARG A 44 -15.19 2.12 -7.76
N TYR A 45 -14.91 1.53 -6.62
CA TYR A 45 -13.95 2.04 -5.65
C TYR A 45 -12.76 1.11 -5.49
N TYR A 46 -11.56 1.66 -5.61
CA TYR A 46 -10.31 1.00 -5.31
C TYR A 46 -9.70 1.58 -4.02
N GLN A 47 -9.39 0.71 -3.07
CA GLN A 47 -8.63 1.04 -1.87
C GLN A 47 -7.20 0.54 -1.99
N ALA A 48 -6.23 1.45 -1.94
CA ALA A 48 -4.84 1.08 -1.81
C ALA A 48 -4.57 0.52 -0.42
N SER A 49 -4.36 -0.77 -0.33
CA SER A 49 -3.90 -1.47 0.86
C SER A 49 -2.38 -1.73 0.75
N THR A 50 -1.80 -2.57 1.59
CA THR A 50 -0.35 -2.72 1.71
C THR A 50 0.05 -4.11 2.17
N SER A 51 1.19 -4.61 1.73
CA SER A 51 1.82 -5.84 2.24
C SER A 51 2.23 -5.75 3.73
N GLU A 52 2.32 -4.53 4.29
CA GLU A 52 2.58 -4.32 5.71
C GLU A 52 1.47 -4.92 6.62
N LEU A 53 0.29 -5.23 6.06
CA LEU A 53 -0.76 -5.98 6.77
C LEU A 53 -0.29 -7.35 7.23
N PHE A 54 0.62 -7.99 6.47
CA PHE A 54 1.14 -9.32 6.79
C PHE A 54 2.24 -9.33 7.87
N GLY A 55 2.72 -8.16 8.29
CA GLY A 55 3.71 -8.02 9.36
C GLY A 55 5.12 -8.52 9.04
N GLY A 56 5.42 -8.88 7.80
CA GLY A 56 6.76 -9.29 7.35
C GLY A 56 7.24 -10.65 7.87
N SER A 57 6.32 -11.52 8.29
CA SER A 57 6.70 -12.87 8.73
C SER A 57 7.15 -13.73 7.55
N ILE A 58 8.38 -14.25 7.62
CA ILE A 58 8.93 -15.21 6.64
C ILE A 58 8.14 -16.53 6.67
N LEU A 59 7.61 -16.92 7.82
CA LEU A 59 6.84 -18.16 7.99
C LEU A 59 5.53 -18.18 7.20
N SER A 60 5.00 -17.02 6.85
CA SER A 60 3.79 -16.90 6.02
C SER A 60 4.09 -16.63 4.53
N SER A 61 5.35 -16.66 4.11
CA SER A 61 5.74 -16.42 2.72
C SER A 61 5.66 -17.70 1.87
N PRO A 62 5.20 -17.62 0.60
CA PRO A 62 4.64 -16.44 -0.06
C PRO A 62 3.22 -16.13 0.45
N GLN A 63 2.95 -14.84 0.70
CA GLN A 63 1.64 -14.38 1.14
C GLN A 63 0.64 -14.35 -0.02
N ASN A 64 -0.63 -14.59 0.32
CA ASN A 64 -1.77 -14.48 -0.59
C ASN A 64 -2.99 -13.90 0.14
N GLU A 65 -4.12 -13.81 -0.53
CA GLU A 65 -5.35 -13.21 -0.01
C GLU A 65 -5.95 -13.95 1.21
N LYS A 66 -5.50 -15.18 1.48
CA LYS A 66 -5.93 -16.01 2.63
C LYS A 66 -4.94 -15.94 3.79
N THR A 67 -3.79 -15.31 3.60
CA THR A 67 -2.77 -15.16 4.66
C THR A 67 -3.29 -14.26 5.77
N PHE A 68 -3.12 -14.67 7.02
CA PHE A 68 -3.52 -13.87 8.18
C PHE A 68 -2.74 -12.56 8.25
N PHE A 69 -3.44 -11.50 8.63
CA PHE A 69 -2.84 -10.21 8.88
C PHE A 69 -2.25 -10.13 10.28
N ASP A 70 -1.07 -9.52 10.40
CA ASP A 70 -0.35 -9.32 11.65
C ASP A 70 0.39 -7.97 11.64
N PRO A 71 -0.34 -6.84 11.61
CA PRO A 71 0.23 -5.50 11.46
C PRO A 71 1.23 -5.18 12.58
N LYS A 72 2.40 -4.63 12.23
CA LYS A 72 3.49 -4.33 13.17
C LYS A 72 3.79 -2.82 13.30
N SER A 73 2.91 -1.96 12.76
CA SER A 73 3.08 -0.50 12.85
C SER A 73 1.73 0.21 12.91
N PRO A 74 1.67 1.45 13.44
CA PRO A 74 0.46 2.26 13.38
C PRO A 74 -0.06 2.46 11.94
N TYR A 75 0.86 2.60 10.96
CA TYR A 75 0.51 2.62 9.53
C TYR A 75 -0.23 1.35 9.11
N ALA A 76 0.34 0.18 9.40
CA ALA A 76 -0.27 -1.08 9.03
C ALA A 76 -1.63 -1.30 9.72
N ALA A 77 -1.76 -0.89 10.99
CA ALA A 77 -3.02 -0.97 11.73
C ALA A 77 -4.10 -0.05 11.11
N ALA A 78 -3.75 1.18 10.73
CA ALA A 78 -4.67 2.10 10.06
C ALA A 78 -5.09 1.57 8.67
N LYS A 79 -4.16 1.01 7.91
CA LYS A 79 -4.45 0.35 6.63
C LYS A 79 -5.28 -0.91 6.78
N LEU A 80 -5.13 -1.65 7.89
CA LEU A 80 -5.98 -2.79 8.19
C LEU A 80 -7.43 -2.36 8.45
N TYR A 81 -7.64 -1.26 9.16
CA TYR A 81 -8.97 -0.66 9.30
C TYR A 81 -9.56 -0.32 7.92
N SER A 82 -8.81 0.36 7.04
CA SER A 82 -9.26 0.69 5.68
C SER A 82 -9.62 -0.55 4.86
N TYR A 83 -8.83 -1.60 4.97
CA TYR A 83 -9.09 -2.88 4.30
C TYR A 83 -10.44 -3.46 4.74
N TRP A 84 -10.66 -3.58 6.05
CA TRP A 84 -11.89 -4.18 6.57
C TRP A 84 -13.11 -3.32 6.32
N ILE A 85 -13.02 -2.00 6.48
CA ILE A 85 -14.18 -1.13 6.21
C ILE A 85 -14.56 -1.15 4.73
N THR A 86 -13.61 -1.29 3.82
CA THR A 86 -13.87 -1.46 2.39
C THR A 86 -14.65 -2.74 2.12
N ARG A 87 -14.25 -3.86 2.73
CA ARG A 87 -14.99 -5.13 2.64
C ARG A 87 -16.40 -5.02 3.20
N ILE A 88 -16.54 -4.44 4.39
CA ILE A 88 -17.85 -4.25 5.03
C ILE A 88 -18.78 -3.45 4.12
N TYR A 89 -18.30 -2.37 3.51
CA TYR A 89 -19.10 -1.56 2.59
C TYR A 89 -19.47 -2.33 1.31
N ARG A 90 -18.56 -3.12 0.77
CA ARG A 90 -18.84 -4.05 -0.34
C ARG A 90 -19.95 -5.03 0.02
N ASP A 91 -19.82 -5.73 1.14
CA ASP A 91 -20.68 -6.84 1.50
C ASP A 91 -22.06 -6.35 2.05
N SER A 92 -22.09 -5.24 2.81
CA SER A 92 -23.29 -4.74 3.45
C SER A 92 -24.11 -3.76 2.60
N TYR A 93 -23.47 -3.04 1.69
CA TYR A 93 -24.13 -2.00 0.88
C TYR A 93 -24.06 -2.25 -0.61
N ASN A 94 -23.55 -3.42 -1.04
CA ASN A 94 -23.40 -3.80 -2.44
C ASN A 94 -22.62 -2.77 -3.29
N ILE A 95 -21.65 -2.10 -2.68
CA ILE A 95 -20.76 -1.16 -3.37
C ILE A 95 -19.68 -1.98 -4.10
N HIS A 96 -19.41 -1.66 -5.37
CA HIS A 96 -18.31 -2.27 -6.09
C HIS A 96 -16.97 -1.74 -5.57
N ALA A 97 -16.44 -2.35 -4.50
CA ALA A 97 -15.24 -1.92 -3.81
C ALA A 97 -14.19 -3.03 -3.74
N SER A 98 -12.95 -2.74 -4.15
CA SER A 98 -11.83 -3.69 -4.18
C SER A 98 -10.64 -3.18 -3.40
N ASN A 99 -9.96 -4.06 -2.64
CA ASN A 99 -8.68 -3.76 -2.02
C ASN A 99 -7.53 -4.32 -2.85
N GLY A 100 -6.51 -3.49 -3.13
CA GLY A 100 -5.24 -3.97 -3.65
C GLY A 100 -4.20 -4.04 -2.54
N ILE A 101 -3.79 -5.24 -2.15
CA ILE A 101 -2.73 -5.48 -1.16
C ILE A 101 -1.40 -5.40 -1.88
N LEU A 102 -0.84 -4.18 -1.92
CA LEU A 102 0.33 -3.88 -2.72
C LEU A 102 1.62 -4.22 -1.99
N PHE A 103 2.49 -4.98 -2.64
CA PHE A 103 3.90 -5.05 -2.30
C PHE A 103 4.65 -3.81 -2.79
N ASN A 104 5.94 -3.69 -2.46
CA ASN A 104 6.69 -2.49 -2.82
C ASN A 104 6.73 -2.30 -4.34
N HIS A 105 6.48 -1.10 -4.79
CA HIS A 105 6.48 -0.78 -6.21
C HIS A 105 7.18 0.55 -6.46
N GLU A 106 8.06 0.54 -7.44
CA GLU A 106 9.07 1.55 -7.64
C GLU A 106 9.01 2.14 -9.06
N SER A 107 9.43 3.39 -9.18
CA SER A 107 9.59 4.07 -10.46
C SER A 107 10.58 5.24 -10.34
N PRO A 108 10.97 5.87 -11.46
CA PRO A 108 11.74 7.13 -11.41
C PRO A 108 11.06 8.25 -10.61
N ARG A 109 9.74 8.16 -10.40
CA ARG A 109 8.93 9.13 -9.61
C ARG A 109 8.88 8.83 -8.11
N ARG A 110 9.55 7.76 -7.64
CA ARG A 110 9.56 7.41 -6.21
C ARG A 110 10.10 8.56 -5.36
N GLY A 111 9.49 8.80 -4.21
CA GLY A 111 9.94 9.84 -3.27
C GLY A 111 11.36 9.59 -2.73
N TYR A 112 12.12 10.65 -2.48
CA TYR A 112 13.53 10.59 -2.08
C TYR A 112 13.78 9.93 -0.71
N THR A 113 12.78 9.86 0.15
CA THR A 113 12.85 9.24 1.47
C THR A 113 12.78 7.71 1.43
N PHE A 114 12.32 7.14 0.32
CA PHE A 114 12.20 5.68 0.15
C PHE A 114 13.51 5.05 -0.31
N VAL A 115 13.76 3.82 0.16
CA VAL A 115 15.06 3.15 0.08
C VAL A 115 15.62 3.06 -1.33
N THR A 116 14.85 2.65 -2.32
CA THR A 116 15.31 2.51 -3.71
C THR A 116 15.75 3.84 -4.32
N LYS A 117 14.97 4.91 -4.12
CA LYS A 117 15.31 6.24 -4.59
C LYS A 117 16.51 6.82 -3.81
N LYS A 118 16.57 6.55 -2.50
CA LYS A 118 17.73 6.93 -1.67
C LYS A 118 19.01 6.27 -2.17
N ILE A 119 18.99 4.97 -2.49
CA ILE A 119 20.13 4.23 -3.02
C ILE A 119 20.56 4.80 -4.37
N THR A 120 19.64 4.90 -5.33
CA THR A 120 19.99 5.37 -6.69
C THR A 120 20.55 6.80 -6.69
N LYS A 121 20.01 7.67 -5.83
CA LYS A 121 20.55 9.02 -5.64
C LYS A 121 21.94 8.98 -5.03
N ALA A 122 22.15 8.21 -3.96
CA ALA A 122 23.44 8.12 -3.28
C ALA A 122 24.53 7.58 -4.22
N VAL A 123 24.25 6.53 -4.99
CA VAL A 123 25.18 5.99 -6.00
C VAL A 123 25.57 7.07 -7.03
N SER A 124 24.58 7.86 -7.50
CA SER A 124 24.86 8.98 -8.41
C SER A 124 25.76 10.07 -7.77
N ASP A 125 25.50 10.37 -6.48
CA ASP A 125 26.25 11.41 -5.77
C ASP A 125 27.68 10.94 -5.43
N ILE A 126 27.88 9.66 -5.08
CA ILE A 126 29.21 9.04 -4.91
C ILE A 126 29.98 9.09 -6.23
N LYS A 127 29.37 8.67 -7.34
CA LYS A 127 30.03 8.70 -8.67
C LYS A 127 30.45 10.11 -9.08
N LYS A 128 29.73 11.14 -8.61
CA LYS A 128 30.07 12.55 -8.87
C LYS A 128 31.00 13.17 -7.83
N GLY A 129 31.52 12.40 -6.88
CA GLY A 129 32.38 12.88 -5.81
C GLY A 129 31.71 13.86 -4.84
N ARG A 130 30.37 13.82 -4.70
CA ARG A 130 29.64 14.71 -3.80
C ARG A 130 29.54 14.18 -2.38
N ILE A 131 29.55 12.87 -2.23
CA ILE A 131 29.56 12.15 -0.95
C ILE A 131 30.42 10.89 -1.11
N ASP A 132 31.02 10.43 -0.02
CA ASP A 132 31.88 9.22 -0.03
C ASP A 132 31.09 7.96 0.35
N SER A 133 30.04 8.11 1.14
CA SER A 133 29.21 7.00 1.63
C SER A 133 27.80 7.46 1.98
N PHE A 134 26.90 6.50 2.22
CA PHE A 134 25.57 6.78 2.76
C PHE A 134 25.12 5.65 3.69
N LYS A 135 24.17 5.96 4.57
CA LYS A 135 23.62 4.99 5.54
C LYS A 135 22.29 4.45 5.05
N VAL A 136 22.13 3.14 5.13
CA VAL A 136 20.87 2.42 4.95
C VAL A 136 20.48 1.74 6.26
N GLY A 137 19.24 1.29 6.34
CA GLY A 137 18.74 0.54 7.50
C GLY A 137 19.18 -0.92 7.47
N ASN A 138 18.26 -1.83 7.81
CA ASN A 138 18.51 -3.27 7.80
C ASN A 138 18.78 -3.78 6.38
N LEU A 139 19.97 -4.34 6.17
CA LEU A 139 20.40 -4.92 4.89
C LEU A 139 19.85 -6.33 4.65
N ASP A 140 19.45 -7.03 5.71
CA ASP A 140 18.93 -8.41 5.63
C ASP A 140 17.42 -8.46 5.34
N ALA A 141 16.78 -7.31 5.25
CA ALA A 141 15.35 -7.22 4.99
C ALA A 141 15.01 -7.60 3.54
N ILE A 142 14.35 -8.72 3.35
CA ILE A 142 13.86 -9.16 2.04
C ILE A 142 12.60 -8.36 1.68
N ARG A 143 12.55 -7.86 0.44
CA ARG A 143 11.41 -7.11 -0.10
C ARG A 143 11.12 -7.54 -1.53
N ASP A 144 9.82 -7.65 -1.85
CA ASP A 144 9.37 -7.76 -3.24
C ASP A 144 9.24 -6.34 -3.80
N TRP A 145 9.94 -6.06 -4.90
CA TRP A 145 9.89 -4.77 -5.61
C TRP A 145 9.40 -4.97 -7.04
N GLY A 146 8.28 -4.37 -7.35
CA GLY A 146 7.71 -4.36 -8.68
C GLY A 146 7.83 -2.99 -9.38
N TYR A 147 7.44 -2.93 -10.64
CA TYR A 147 7.38 -1.69 -11.41
C TYR A 147 6.02 -1.01 -11.25
N ALA A 148 6.00 0.21 -10.71
CA ALA A 148 4.77 0.92 -10.34
C ALA A 148 3.75 1.05 -11.49
N LYS A 149 4.19 1.19 -12.75
CA LYS A 149 3.29 1.24 -13.89
C LYS A 149 2.43 -0.02 -14.02
N LYS A 150 3.01 -1.20 -13.74
CA LYS A 150 2.25 -2.46 -13.77
C LYS A 150 1.24 -2.56 -12.64
N TYR A 151 1.58 -2.02 -11.47
CA TYR A 151 0.64 -1.94 -10.35
C TYR A 151 -0.56 -1.04 -10.69
N VAL A 152 -0.32 0.11 -11.33
CA VAL A 152 -1.40 1.01 -11.77
C VAL A 152 -2.30 0.33 -12.81
N GLU A 153 -1.73 -0.37 -13.79
CA GLU A 153 -2.50 -1.17 -14.75
C GLU A 153 -3.38 -2.22 -14.03
N THR A 154 -2.83 -2.90 -13.02
CA THR A 154 -3.55 -3.89 -12.22
C THR A 154 -4.67 -3.25 -11.40
N MET A 155 -4.45 -2.08 -10.78
CA MET A 155 -5.51 -1.34 -10.07
C MET A 155 -6.72 -1.09 -10.96
N TRP A 156 -6.49 -0.68 -12.21
CA TRP A 156 -7.55 -0.49 -13.19
C TRP A 156 -8.24 -1.80 -13.54
N LEU A 157 -7.48 -2.87 -13.82
CA LEU A 157 -8.03 -4.20 -14.14
C LEU A 157 -8.91 -4.76 -13.02
N MET A 158 -8.55 -4.53 -11.77
CA MET A 158 -9.37 -4.93 -10.61
C MET A 158 -10.76 -4.30 -10.65
N LEU A 159 -10.84 -3.02 -10.99
CA LEU A 159 -12.12 -2.32 -11.09
C LEU A 159 -12.92 -2.70 -12.36
N GLN A 160 -12.31 -3.40 -13.33
CA GLN A 160 -13.03 -3.91 -14.50
C GLN A 160 -13.70 -5.28 -14.24
N GLN A 161 -13.38 -5.95 -13.13
CA GLN A 161 -13.99 -7.24 -12.79
C GLN A 161 -15.49 -7.06 -12.53
N LYS A 162 -16.27 -8.09 -12.88
CA LYS A 162 -17.72 -8.10 -12.64
C LYS A 162 -18.06 -8.17 -11.15
N ILE A 163 -17.26 -8.91 -10.40
CA ILE A 163 -17.40 -9.10 -8.96
C ILE A 163 -16.19 -8.45 -8.29
N PRO A 164 -16.39 -7.49 -7.38
CA PRO A 164 -15.30 -6.88 -6.64
C PRO A 164 -14.70 -7.87 -5.64
N ASP A 165 -13.37 -7.86 -5.50
CA ASP A 165 -12.66 -8.72 -4.56
C ASP A 165 -11.39 -8.04 -4.06
N ASP A 166 -10.64 -8.73 -3.20
CA ASP A 166 -9.34 -8.29 -2.69
C ASP A 166 -8.23 -9.04 -3.43
N TYR A 167 -7.14 -8.35 -3.76
CA TYR A 167 -6.07 -8.89 -4.59
C TYR A 167 -4.71 -8.57 -4.02
N VAL A 168 -3.84 -9.59 -3.94
CA VAL A 168 -2.40 -9.39 -3.68
C VAL A 168 -1.70 -9.02 -4.97
N ILE A 169 -0.96 -7.93 -4.96
CA ILE A 169 -0.20 -7.44 -6.12
C ILE A 169 1.28 -7.40 -5.76
N ALA A 170 2.05 -8.31 -6.36
CA ALA A 170 3.47 -8.50 -6.12
C ALA A 170 4.20 -8.87 -7.43
N SER A 171 5.54 -8.82 -7.43
CA SER A 171 6.35 -9.37 -8.54
C SER A 171 6.55 -10.89 -8.38
N GLY A 172 6.34 -11.41 -7.17
CA GLY A 172 6.59 -12.81 -6.81
C GLY A 172 8.06 -13.12 -6.54
N LYS A 173 8.92 -12.09 -6.46
CA LYS A 173 10.35 -12.26 -6.23
C LYS A 173 10.85 -11.32 -5.12
N GLY A 174 11.42 -11.93 -4.06
CA GLY A 174 12.09 -11.21 -2.99
C GLY A 174 13.58 -10.93 -3.31
N TYR A 175 14.06 -9.79 -2.83
CA TYR A 175 15.46 -9.35 -2.95
C TYR A 175 15.98 -8.92 -1.59
#